data_1aa404fac634a5fe13a26cc13afa6db6
#
_entry.id   1aa404fac634a5fe13a26cc13afa6db6
#
_cell.length_a   1.000
_cell.length_b   1.000
_cell.length_c   1.000
_cell.angle_alpha   90.00
_cell.angle_beta   90.00
_cell.angle_gamma   90.00
#
_symmetry.space_group_name_H-M   'P 1'
#
loop_
_entity.id
_entity.type
_entity.pdbx_description
1 polymer ?
#
loop_
_entity_poly.entity_id
_entity_poly.type
_entity_poly.pdbx_seq_one_letter_code
_entity_poly.pdbx_strand_id
1 'polypeptide(L)'
;SFIESAMCNHNIVILLMGMLVFLGILGICIMPKQEMPQFTIRQGACVAVYPGATSDEVEERVAKPLENFIFGYKEVNKKKTYTQSKDGMLIVFLELNDDVEDRDAFWSKFKHGLQAFKASLPSGVLALQAVDDIADTSALLITMESKQKTYRELNTYIDQLKDRLRRIDAISNLRTYG
;
A
#
# COMPACT_ATOMS: atom_id res chain seq x y z
N SER A 1 32.20 -49.31 -4.11
CA SER A 1 31.86 -48.16 -3.28
C SER A 1 31.49 -46.99 -4.21
N PHE A 2 30.62 -46.06 -3.75
CA PHE A 2 30.17 -44.89 -4.56
C PHE A 2 31.37 -44.07 -5.06
N ILE A 3 32.38 -43.92 -4.22
CA ILE A 3 33.61 -43.18 -4.51
C ILE A 3 34.44 -43.88 -5.65
N GLU A 4 34.55 -45.17 -5.67
CA GLU A 4 35.25 -45.92 -6.72
C GLU A 4 34.54 -45.80 -8.09
N SER A 5 33.20 -45.83 -8.10
CA SER A 5 32.41 -45.60 -9.31
C SER A 5 32.58 -44.17 -9.85
N ALA A 6 32.69 -43.19 -8.97
CA ALA A 6 32.94 -41.79 -9.34
C ALA A 6 34.37 -41.62 -9.93
N MET A 7 35.38 -42.31 -9.36
CA MET A 7 36.74 -42.24 -9.86
C MET A 7 36.93 -42.97 -11.20
N CYS A 8 36.20 -44.05 -11.46
CA CYS A 8 36.21 -44.75 -12.74
C CYS A 8 35.56 -43.91 -13.86
N ASN A 9 34.56 -43.09 -13.55
CA ASN A 9 33.79 -42.31 -14.52
C ASN A 9 34.01 -40.78 -14.36
N HIS A 10 35.28 -40.37 -14.25
CA HIS A 10 35.64 -38.98 -13.97
C HIS A 10 35.05 -38.00 -15.00
N ASN A 11 34.87 -38.38 -16.27
CA ASN A 11 34.26 -37.54 -17.31
C ASN A 11 32.79 -37.23 -16.99
N ILE A 12 32.06 -38.19 -16.41
CA ILE A 12 30.65 -37.99 -16.01
C ILE A 12 30.58 -37.04 -14.80
N VAL A 13 31.51 -37.18 -13.86
CA VAL A 13 31.58 -36.30 -12.72
C VAL A 13 31.91 -34.88 -13.11
N ILE A 14 32.87 -34.67 -14.02
CA ILE A 14 33.21 -33.33 -14.55
C ILE A 14 32.02 -32.70 -15.27
N LEU A 15 31.31 -33.47 -16.11
CA LEU A 15 30.12 -32.99 -16.81
C LEU A 15 29.02 -32.59 -15.83
N LEU A 16 28.80 -33.39 -14.78
CA LEU A 16 27.80 -33.12 -13.76
C LEU A 16 28.15 -31.86 -12.92
N MET A 17 29.44 -31.70 -12.58
CA MET A 17 29.92 -30.46 -11.94
C MET A 17 29.77 -29.25 -12.84
N GLY A 18 30.11 -29.36 -14.11
CA GLY A 18 29.88 -28.27 -15.09
C GLY A 18 28.42 -27.86 -15.20
N MET A 19 27.52 -28.86 -15.23
CA MET A 19 26.07 -28.62 -15.25
C MET A 19 25.58 -27.92 -13.98
N LEU A 20 26.06 -28.33 -12.80
CA LEU A 20 25.73 -27.67 -11.52
C LEU A 20 26.20 -26.22 -11.48
N VAL A 21 27.43 -25.94 -11.91
CA VAL A 21 27.97 -24.58 -11.98
C VAL A 21 27.15 -23.74 -12.96
N PHE A 22 26.83 -24.28 -14.13
CA PHE A 22 26.00 -23.59 -15.13
C PHE A 22 24.59 -23.26 -14.59
N LEU A 23 23.93 -24.22 -13.93
CA LEU A 23 22.62 -24.00 -13.30
C LEU A 23 22.71 -22.99 -12.16
N GLY A 24 23.79 -23.00 -11.38
CA GLY A 24 24.03 -22.00 -10.33
C GLY A 24 24.14 -20.58 -10.88
N ILE A 25 24.90 -20.40 -11.96
CA ILE A 25 25.05 -19.10 -12.63
C ILE A 25 23.71 -18.65 -13.22
N LEU A 26 22.97 -19.54 -13.89
CA LEU A 26 21.63 -19.24 -14.41
C LEU A 26 20.68 -18.84 -13.28
N GLY A 27 20.71 -19.56 -12.15
CA GLY A 27 19.90 -19.23 -10.97
C GLY A 27 20.14 -17.82 -10.47
N ILE A 28 21.42 -17.41 -10.35
CA ILE A 28 21.78 -16.04 -9.94
C ILE A 28 21.33 -14.98 -10.94
N CYS A 29 21.39 -15.28 -12.23
CA CYS A 29 20.98 -14.36 -13.28
C CYS A 29 19.47 -14.16 -13.38
N ILE A 30 18.68 -15.22 -13.09
CA ILE A 30 17.22 -15.22 -13.19
C ILE A 30 16.59 -14.76 -11.86
N MET A 31 17.31 -14.89 -10.75
CA MET A 31 16.80 -14.53 -9.44
C MET A 31 16.41 -13.04 -9.38
N PRO A 32 15.15 -12.70 -9.06
CA PRO A 32 14.74 -11.33 -8.92
C PRO A 32 15.52 -10.68 -7.77
N LYS A 33 16.23 -9.61 -8.07
CA LYS A 33 16.97 -8.84 -7.07
C LYS A 33 16.03 -7.84 -6.44
N GLN A 34 15.46 -8.20 -5.32
CA GLN A 34 14.64 -7.31 -4.50
C GLN A 34 15.32 -7.09 -3.16
N GLU A 35 15.47 -5.84 -2.79
CA GLU A 35 16.06 -5.45 -1.50
C GLU A 35 15.12 -5.78 -0.32
N MET A 36 13.81 -5.74 -0.58
CA MET A 36 12.77 -6.14 0.38
C MET A 36 11.75 -7.06 -0.28
N PRO A 37 11.20 -8.04 0.45
CA PRO A 37 10.08 -8.82 -0.05
C PRO A 37 8.91 -7.88 -0.39
N GLN A 38 8.17 -8.17 -1.45
CA GLN A 38 6.96 -7.41 -1.77
C GLN A 38 5.94 -7.63 -0.65
N PHE A 39 5.77 -6.62 0.19
CA PHE A 39 4.69 -6.63 1.17
C PHE A 39 3.39 -6.31 0.44
N THR A 40 2.48 -7.22 0.53
CA THR A 40 1.12 -6.97 0.11
C THR A 40 0.45 -6.15 1.21
N ILE A 41 0.40 -4.82 1.04
CA ILE A 41 -0.27 -3.93 1.99
C ILE A 41 -1.77 -4.22 1.93
N ARG A 42 -2.31 -4.76 3.03
CA ARG A 42 -3.72 -5.10 3.19
C ARG A 42 -4.45 -4.14 4.11
N GLN A 43 -3.79 -3.07 4.48
CA GLN A 43 -4.29 -2.08 5.42
C GLN A 43 -4.79 -0.85 4.69
N GLY A 44 -5.87 -0.29 5.23
CA GLY A 44 -6.41 0.99 4.83
C GLY A 44 -7.01 1.70 6.02
N ALA A 45 -7.43 2.95 5.87
CA ALA A 45 -8.19 3.65 6.88
C ALA A 45 -9.42 4.32 6.29
N CYS A 46 -10.46 4.42 7.12
CA CYS A 46 -11.57 5.31 6.89
C CYS A 46 -11.44 6.50 7.83
N VAL A 47 -11.51 7.69 7.28
CA VAL A 47 -11.47 8.94 8.05
C VAL A 47 -12.81 9.64 7.89
N ALA A 48 -13.44 9.98 9.02
CA ALA A 48 -14.62 10.83 9.05
C ALA A 48 -14.32 12.10 9.85
N VAL A 49 -14.86 13.21 9.38
CA VAL A 49 -14.71 14.53 10.02
C VAL A 49 -16.10 15.02 10.43
N TYR A 50 -16.29 15.20 11.73
CA TYR A 50 -17.55 15.66 12.34
C TYR A 50 -17.25 16.85 13.27
N PRO A 51 -17.04 18.06 12.75
CA PRO A 51 -16.63 19.22 13.54
C PRO A 51 -17.65 19.57 14.63
N GLY A 52 -17.14 19.90 15.81
CA GLY A 52 -17.94 20.32 16.94
C GLY A 52 -18.58 19.19 17.75
N ALA A 53 -18.42 17.94 17.32
CA ALA A 53 -18.85 16.78 18.11
C ALA A 53 -17.77 16.37 19.11
N THR A 54 -18.17 15.92 20.28
CA THR A 54 -17.28 15.29 21.26
C THR A 54 -16.91 13.87 20.80
N SER A 55 -15.86 13.30 21.40
CA SER A 55 -15.43 11.91 21.08
C SER A 55 -16.57 10.90 21.31
N ASP A 56 -17.38 11.07 22.36
CA ASP A 56 -18.52 10.20 22.64
C ASP A 56 -19.62 10.32 21.60
N GLU A 57 -19.90 11.54 21.11
CA GLU A 57 -20.86 11.75 20.03
C GLU A 57 -20.35 11.19 18.70
N VAL A 58 -19.06 11.33 18.42
CA VAL A 58 -18.42 10.74 17.24
C VAL A 58 -18.52 9.22 17.30
N GLU A 59 -18.27 8.61 18.46
CA GLU A 59 -18.38 7.18 18.66
C GLU A 59 -19.81 6.68 18.44
N GLU A 60 -20.78 7.29 19.08
CA GLU A 60 -22.17 6.82 19.05
C GLU A 60 -22.83 7.04 17.68
N ARG A 61 -22.61 8.22 17.09
CA ARG A 61 -23.33 8.62 15.86
C ARG A 61 -22.62 8.29 14.56
N VAL A 62 -21.29 8.08 14.60
CA VAL A 62 -20.49 7.86 13.40
C VAL A 62 -19.75 6.53 13.47
N ALA A 63 -19.03 6.23 14.57
CA ALA A 63 -18.19 5.04 14.66
C ALA A 63 -19.02 3.76 14.64
N LYS A 64 -20.00 3.61 15.53
CA LYS A 64 -20.83 2.40 15.60
C LYS A 64 -21.56 2.09 14.30
N PRO A 65 -22.25 3.03 13.64
CA PRO A 65 -22.85 2.78 12.33
C PRO A 65 -21.83 2.41 11.26
N LEU A 66 -20.67 3.07 11.24
CA LEU A 66 -19.61 2.82 10.27
C LEU A 66 -18.96 1.45 10.49
N GLU A 67 -18.72 1.05 11.72
CA GLU A 67 -18.21 -0.29 12.05
C GLU A 67 -19.16 -1.38 11.59
N ASN A 68 -20.47 -1.22 11.83
CA ASN A 68 -21.48 -2.16 11.35
C ASN A 68 -21.47 -2.26 9.82
N PHE A 69 -21.32 -1.14 9.12
CA PHE A 69 -21.19 -1.11 7.66
C PHE A 69 -19.92 -1.85 7.20
N ILE A 70 -18.77 -1.54 7.81
CA ILE A 70 -17.47 -2.16 7.50
C ILE A 70 -17.51 -3.68 7.75
N PHE A 71 -18.06 -4.10 8.87
CA PHE A 71 -18.16 -5.52 9.25
C PHE A 71 -19.18 -6.32 8.44
N GLY A 72 -19.97 -5.65 7.61
CA GLY A 72 -20.79 -6.28 6.58
C GLY A 72 -19.97 -6.87 5.43
N TYR A 73 -18.74 -6.43 5.24
CA TYR A 73 -17.83 -6.98 4.24
C TYR A 73 -17.09 -8.20 4.79
N LYS A 74 -17.19 -9.34 4.09
CA LYS A 74 -16.54 -10.60 4.49
C LYS A 74 -15.02 -10.55 4.35
N GLU A 75 -14.54 -9.71 3.47
CA GLU A 75 -13.13 -9.49 3.15
C GLU A 75 -12.36 -8.79 4.27
N VAL A 76 -13.08 -8.14 5.21
CA VAL A 76 -12.47 -7.37 6.32
C VAL A 76 -12.15 -8.27 7.50
N ASN A 77 -10.92 -8.16 8.00
CA ASN A 77 -10.46 -8.85 9.20
C ASN A 77 -10.92 -8.12 10.46
N LYS A 78 -12.03 -8.59 11.04
CA LYS A 78 -12.65 -7.97 12.23
C LYS A 78 -11.74 -7.93 13.47
N LYS A 79 -10.79 -8.87 13.57
CA LYS A 79 -9.89 -8.95 14.74
C LYS A 79 -8.76 -7.94 14.70
N LYS A 80 -8.39 -7.50 13.48
CA LYS A 80 -7.28 -6.56 13.26
C LYS A 80 -7.79 -5.15 12.90
N THR A 81 -9.09 -4.97 12.76
CA THR A 81 -9.72 -3.67 12.54
C THR A 81 -9.95 -2.99 13.88
N TYR A 82 -9.54 -1.74 14.01
CA TYR A 82 -9.73 -0.94 15.22
C TYR A 82 -10.12 0.50 14.88
N THR A 83 -10.83 1.12 15.81
CA THR A 83 -11.40 2.44 15.65
C THR A 83 -10.80 3.41 16.68
N GLN A 84 -10.51 4.62 16.27
CA GLN A 84 -10.10 5.72 17.12
C GLN A 84 -11.06 6.89 16.96
N SER A 85 -11.85 7.17 17.99
CA SER A 85 -12.71 8.34 18.08
C SER A 85 -11.98 9.46 18.82
N LYS A 86 -11.99 10.66 18.23
CA LYS A 86 -11.48 11.90 18.82
C LYS A 86 -12.51 13.01 18.63
N ASP A 87 -12.34 14.12 19.35
CA ASP A 87 -13.21 15.27 19.18
C ASP A 87 -13.16 15.75 17.71
N GLY A 88 -14.32 15.72 17.08
CA GLY A 88 -14.49 16.12 15.68
C GLY A 88 -13.94 15.20 14.61
N MET A 89 -13.35 14.04 14.95
CA MET A 89 -12.72 13.15 13.98
C MET A 89 -12.81 11.69 14.38
N LEU A 90 -13.02 10.84 13.39
CA LEU A 90 -12.97 9.38 13.50
C LEU A 90 -11.96 8.81 12.53
N ILE A 91 -11.15 7.87 12.99
CA ILE A 91 -10.27 7.08 12.15
C ILE A 91 -10.52 5.61 12.42
N VAL A 92 -10.87 4.85 11.40
CA VAL A 92 -11.02 3.39 11.45
C VAL A 92 -9.91 2.77 10.62
N PHE A 93 -9.03 2.02 11.26
CA PHE A 93 -8.00 1.26 10.58
C PHE A 93 -8.55 -0.11 10.22
N LEU A 94 -8.49 -0.44 8.93
CA LEU A 94 -9.00 -1.70 8.38
C LEU A 94 -7.86 -2.57 7.91
N GLU A 95 -7.96 -3.86 8.17
CA GLU A 95 -7.09 -4.85 7.55
C GLU A 95 -7.94 -5.89 6.81
N LEU A 96 -7.52 -6.24 5.61
CA LEU A 96 -8.18 -7.29 4.82
C LEU A 96 -7.68 -8.66 5.24
N ASN A 97 -8.53 -9.67 5.07
CA ASN A 97 -8.17 -11.06 5.28
C ASN A 97 -7.08 -11.51 4.28
N ASP A 98 -6.34 -12.54 4.65
CA ASP A 98 -5.21 -13.06 3.87
C ASP A 98 -5.63 -13.72 2.56
N ASP A 99 -6.89 -14.14 2.45
CA ASP A 99 -7.51 -14.81 1.31
C ASP A 99 -8.02 -13.87 0.21
N VAL A 100 -7.94 -12.55 0.42
CA VAL A 100 -8.38 -11.56 -0.57
C VAL A 100 -7.32 -11.39 -1.67
N GLU A 101 -7.60 -11.95 -2.86
CA GLU A 101 -6.71 -11.89 -4.03
C GLU A 101 -6.75 -10.52 -4.71
N ASP A 102 -7.95 -10.00 -5.00
CA ASP A 102 -8.15 -8.72 -5.69
C ASP A 102 -8.54 -7.61 -4.70
N ARG A 103 -7.52 -6.92 -4.21
CA ARG A 103 -7.67 -5.82 -3.25
C ARG A 103 -8.18 -4.55 -3.90
N ASP A 104 -7.76 -4.30 -5.13
CA ASP A 104 -8.13 -3.08 -5.85
C ASP A 104 -9.63 -3.08 -6.16
N ALA A 105 -10.17 -4.23 -6.56
CA ALA A 105 -11.60 -4.40 -6.73
C ALA A 105 -12.35 -4.22 -5.40
N PHE A 106 -11.82 -4.77 -4.29
CA PHE A 106 -12.40 -4.55 -2.98
C PHE A 106 -12.44 -3.06 -2.62
N TRP A 107 -11.30 -2.36 -2.69
CA TRP A 107 -11.23 -0.95 -2.32
C TRP A 107 -12.12 -0.08 -3.21
N SER A 108 -12.19 -0.37 -4.50
CA SER A 108 -13.10 0.32 -5.42
C SER A 108 -14.55 0.15 -4.99
N LYS A 109 -15.00 -1.08 -4.77
CA LYS A 109 -16.35 -1.41 -4.28
C LYS A 109 -16.64 -0.76 -2.92
N PHE A 110 -15.66 -0.83 -2.01
CA PHE A 110 -15.77 -0.26 -0.68
C PHE A 110 -15.91 1.27 -0.71
N LYS A 111 -15.09 1.97 -1.48
CA LYS A 111 -15.18 3.43 -1.66
C LYS A 111 -16.56 3.84 -2.21
N HIS A 112 -17.10 3.11 -3.20
CA HIS A 112 -18.45 3.36 -3.69
C HIS A 112 -19.52 3.13 -2.63
N GLY A 113 -19.44 2.03 -1.91
CA GLY A 113 -20.37 1.73 -0.80
C GLY A 113 -20.30 2.78 0.30
N LEU A 114 -19.09 3.25 0.62
CA LEU A 114 -18.85 4.28 1.64
C LEU A 114 -19.49 5.63 1.26
N GLN A 115 -19.46 6.01 -0.01
CA GLN A 115 -20.12 7.22 -0.50
C GLN A 115 -21.66 7.13 -0.35
N ALA A 116 -22.23 5.97 -0.68
CA ALA A 116 -23.66 5.74 -0.46
C ALA A 116 -24.01 5.74 1.04
N PHE A 117 -23.17 5.12 1.87
CA PHE A 117 -23.35 5.07 3.33
C PHE A 117 -23.25 6.46 3.98
N LYS A 118 -22.45 7.38 3.43
CA LYS A 118 -22.34 8.75 3.94
C LYS A 118 -23.72 9.43 4.05
N ALA A 119 -24.64 9.15 3.14
CA ALA A 119 -26.00 9.71 3.17
C ALA A 119 -26.84 9.26 4.37
N SER A 120 -26.47 8.17 5.03
CA SER A 120 -27.14 7.67 6.24
C SER A 120 -26.59 8.24 7.54
N LEU A 121 -25.46 8.96 7.49
CA LEU A 121 -24.85 9.60 8.64
C LEU A 121 -25.46 10.98 8.93
N PRO A 122 -25.28 11.52 10.15
CA PRO A 122 -25.74 12.85 10.51
C PRO A 122 -25.21 13.92 9.52
N SER A 123 -26.04 14.93 9.23
CA SER A 123 -25.72 16.02 8.29
C SER A 123 -24.48 16.84 8.68
N GLY A 124 -24.04 16.75 9.94
CA GLY A 124 -22.81 17.40 10.42
C GLY A 124 -21.51 16.71 10.02
N VAL A 125 -21.56 15.49 9.47
CA VAL A 125 -20.37 14.78 8.97
C VAL A 125 -19.95 15.39 7.62
N LEU A 126 -18.91 16.22 7.64
CA LEU A 126 -18.44 16.94 6.46
C LEU A 126 -17.73 16.01 5.46
N ALA A 127 -16.87 15.15 5.96
CA ALA A 127 -16.07 14.25 5.12
C ALA A 127 -16.14 12.83 5.65
N LEU A 128 -16.23 11.88 4.71
CA LEU A 128 -16.05 10.45 4.96
C LEU A 128 -15.27 9.89 3.76
N GLN A 129 -14.05 9.43 3.99
CA GLN A 129 -13.15 8.97 2.92
C GLN A 129 -12.44 7.71 3.36
N ALA A 130 -12.21 6.79 2.41
CA ALA A 130 -11.33 5.64 2.58
C ALA A 130 -9.98 5.93 1.91
N VAL A 131 -8.90 5.64 2.64
CA VAL A 131 -7.51 5.74 2.21
C VAL A 131 -6.93 4.32 2.22
N ASP A 132 -6.56 3.81 1.08
CA ASP A 132 -6.08 2.45 0.86
C ASP A 132 -4.54 2.36 0.69
N ASP A 133 -3.87 3.51 0.70
CA ASP A 133 -2.44 3.65 0.46
C ASP A 133 -1.65 4.15 1.69
N ILE A 134 -2.13 3.85 2.91
CA ILE A 134 -1.54 4.37 4.16
C ILE A 134 -0.08 3.93 4.35
N ALA A 135 0.26 2.75 3.84
CA ALA A 135 1.59 2.19 3.98
C ALA A 135 2.39 2.20 2.67
N ASP A 136 1.94 2.98 1.68
CA ASP A 136 2.69 3.16 0.44
C ASP A 136 3.99 3.89 0.74
N THR A 137 5.11 3.19 0.56
CA THR A 137 6.44 3.77 0.76
C THR A 137 6.90 4.45 -0.53
N SER A 138 7.36 5.69 -0.40
CA SER A 138 7.95 6.41 -1.54
C SER A 138 9.29 5.77 -1.92
N ALA A 139 9.38 5.25 -3.15
CA ALA A 139 10.61 4.66 -3.67
C ALA A 139 11.71 5.70 -3.91
N LEU A 140 11.32 6.95 -4.17
CA LEU A 140 12.24 8.05 -4.45
C LEU A 140 11.72 9.36 -3.85
N LEU A 141 12.56 10.04 -3.09
CA LEU A 141 12.32 11.40 -2.59
C LEU A 141 13.27 12.37 -3.29
N ILE A 142 12.70 13.32 -4.02
CA ILE A 142 13.48 14.37 -4.69
C ILE A 142 13.23 15.68 -3.96
N THR A 143 14.29 16.28 -3.43
CA THR A 143 14.25 17.60 -2.81
C THR A 143 14.84 18.64 -3.74
N MET A 144 14.25 19.82 -3.80
CA MET A 144 14.71 20.94 -4.59
C MET A 144 14.97 22.14 -3.68
N GLU A 145 16.18 22.65 -3.68
CA GLU A 145 16.59 23.79 -2.86
C GLU A 145 17.28 24.85 -3.74
N SER A 146 17.05 26.14 -3.46
CA SER A 146 17.76 27.23 -4.08
C SER A 146 17.85 28.44 -3.14
N LYS A 147 19.04 29.06 -3.08
CA LYS A 147 19.26 30.30 -2.33
C LYS A 147 18.84 31.56 -3.09
N GLN A 148 18.63 31.45 -4.40
CA GLN A 148 18.40 32.60 -5.29
C GLN A 148 16.98 32.65 -5.87
N LYS A 149 16.23 31.55 -5.77
CA LYS A 149 14.89 31.42 -6.36
C LYS A 149 13.83 31.54 -5.30
N THR A 150 12.71 32.15 -5.66
CA THR A 150 11.53 32.21 -4.80
C THR A 150 10.84 30.85 -4.75
N TYR A 151 10.09 30.58 -3.67
CA TYR A 151 9.31 29.36 -3.52
C TYR A 151 8.35 29.11 -4.70
N ARG A 152 7.75 30.18 -5.24
CA ARG A 152 6.87 30.11 -6.41
C ARG A 152 7.59 29.62 -7.67
N GLU A 153 8.82 30.07 -7.89
CA GLU A 153 9.64 29.62 -9.03
C GLU A 153 10.06 28.17 -8.86
N LEU A 154 10.41 27.77 -7.63
CA LEU A 154 10.75 26.37 -7.32
C LEU A 154 9.54 25.45 -7.60
N ASN A 155 8.35 25.87 -7.22
CA ASN A 155 7.14 25.09 -7.47
C ASN A 155 6.90 24.89 -8.97
N THR A 156 7.14 25.92 -9.79
CA THR A 156 7.05 25.80 -11.26
C THR A 156 8.03 24.77 -11.82
N TYR A 157 9.26 24.71 -11.28
CA TYR A 157 10.24 23.70 -11.70
C TYR A 157 9.83 22.29 -11.25
N ILE A 158 9.26 22.16 -10.04
CA ILE A 158 8.73 20.88 -9.54
C ILE A 158 7.59 20.39 -10.44
N ASP A 159 6.68 21.24 -10.85
CA ASP A 159 5.58 20.89 -11.75
C ASP A 159 6.10 20.43 -13.12
N GLN A 160 7.08 21.13 -13.69
CA GLN A 160 7.74 20.70 -14.94
C GLN A 160 8.44 19.34 -14.78
N LEU A 161 9.08 19.11 -13.64
CA LEU A 161 9.71 17.81 -13.34
C LEU A 161 8.65 16.71 -13.23
N LYS A 162 7.54 16.98 -12.53
CA LYS A 162 6.41 16.04 -12.43
C LYS A 162 5.86 15.65 -13.80
N ASP A 163 5.69 16.62 -14.69
CA ASP A 163 5.16 16.36 -16.04
C ASP A 163 6.11 15.50 -16.89
N ARG A 164 7.41 15.65 -16.68
CA ARG A 164 8.40 14.77 -17.33
C ARG A 164 8.40 13.36 -16.73
N LEU A 165 8.33 13.26 -15.40
CA LEU A 165 8.31 11.98 -14.70
C LEU A 165 7.05 11.15 -15.01
N ARG A 166 5.90 11.80 -15.17
CA ARG A 166 4.63 11.13 -15.57
C ARG A 166 4.69 10.43 -16.93
N ARG A 167 5.65 10.78 -17.79
CA ARG A 167 5.84 10.14 -19.09
C ARG A 167 6.60 8.81 -19.00
N ILE A 168 7.08 8.46 -17.81
CA ILE A 168 7.80 7.21 -17.55
C ILE A 168 6.78 6.21 -17.01
N ASP A 169 6.50 5.14 -17.76
CA ASP A 169 5.49 4.13 -17.42
C ASP A 169 5.74 3.43 -16.07
N ALA A 170 6.99 3.42 -15.61
CA ALA A 170 7.37 2.83 -14.31
C ALA A 170 6.99 3.71 -13.11
N ILE A 171 6.51 4.96 -13.31
CA ILE A 171 6.17 5.89 -12.24
C ILE A 171 4.65 6.04 -12.16
N SER A 172 4.04 5.51 -11.11
CA SER A 172 2.59 5.53 -10.93
C SER A 172 2.11 6.66 -10.03
N ASN A 173 2.78 6.95 -8.91
CA ASN A 173 2.35 7.91 -7.90
C ASN A 173 3.37 9.02 -7.69
N LEU A 174 3.00 10.27 -7.98
CA LEU A 174 3.82 11.45 -7.73
C LEU A 174 3.12 12.37 -6.72
N ARG A 175 3.69 12.51 -5.53
CA ARG A 175 3.20 13.43 -4.49
C ARG A 175 4.16 14.61 -4.34
N THR A 176 3.63 15.78 -4.05
CA THR A 176 4.42 16.98 -3.75
C THR A 176 4.13 17.40 -2.32
N TYR A 177 5.17 17.73 -1.57
CA TYR A 177 5.10 18.21 -0.20
C TYR A 177 5.80 19.57 -0.11
N GLY A 178 5.23 20.49 0.65
CA GLY A 178 5.75 21.84 0.86
C GLY A 178 4.79 22.95 0.55
#